data_9bc7e42b7143a141365ad3dd65766c24
#
_entry.id   9bc7e42b7143a141365ad3dd65766c24
#
_cell.length_a   1.000
_cell.length_b   1.000
_cell.length_c   1.000
_cell.angle_alpha   90.00
_cell.angle_beta   90.00
_cell.angle_gamma   90.00
#
_symmetry.space_group_name_H-M   'P 1'
#
loop_
_entity.id
_entity.type
_entity.pdbx_description
1 polymer ?
#
loop_
_entity_poly.entity_id
_entity_poly.type
_entity_poly.pdbx_seq_one_letter_code
_entity_poly.pdbx_strand_id
1 'polypeptide(L)'
;MKIAAATDYIGSTGCPERPLRLLAEAGFTHLHWCHQWCTDFLYSQYEINAYKKMLKNFGLTLLDIHGSQGQEKCWYSELEYQRKAGVELVINRIEMMTELEAEEGGALMMHFPVFHAWDKENAEVLAATRKQLDIFKRTLDDLLPVLDMHGRKIALENMWGDNWDAMDEILAEYPAQYIGICYDSGHANSKSVGGKPFDMGYCQMDRLEKQKDRLEALHLHDNNGDGDQHQPPFYGNVDWERLAKIIATSKSYTRPVSFEMTISNTPFLDKERQEKGEPQTDEAVLAFLKDAHERCEKFGKMVEAAEAK
;
A
#
# COMPACT_ATOMS: atom_id res chain seq x y z
N MET A 1 -16.09 -8.05 -9.75
CA MET A 1 -15.39 -7.62 -8.49
C MET A 1 -15.22 -6.11 -8.49
N LYS A 2 -15.30 -5.45 -7.33
CA LYS A 2 -14.97 -4.02 -7.21
C LYS A 2 -13.45 -3.84 -7.26
N ILE A 3 -12.99 -2.74 -7.86
CA ILE A 3 -11.57 -2.38 -7.96
C ILE A 3 -11.35 -0.99 -7.38
N ALA A 4 -10.21 -0.81 -6.72
CA ALA A 4 -9.73 0.45 -6.17
C ALA A 4 -8.40 0.84 -6.79
N ALA A 5 -8.10 2.13 -6.87
CA ALA A 5 -6.79 2.61 -7.27
C ALA A 5 -6.26 3.62 -6.27
N ALA A 6 -4.93 3.66 -6.11
CA ALA A 6 -4.23 4.63 -5.30
C ALA A 6 -4.39 6.05 -5.86
N THR A 7 -4.39 7.04 -4.96
CA THR A 7 -4.60 8.44 -5.36
C THR A 7 -3.35 9.16 -5.82
N ASP A 8 -2.18 8.55 -5.67
CA ASP A 8 -0.88 9.16 -5.98
C ASP A 8 -0.32 8.82 -7.37
N TYR A 9 -1.14 8.27 -8.25
CA TYR A 9 -0.76 7.90 -9.63
C TYR A 9 -0.14 9.03 -10.47
N ILE A 10 -0.29 10.28 -10.04
CA ILE A 10 0.36 11.49 -10.62
C ILE A 10 1.09 12.35 -9.56
N GLY A 11 1.09 11.93 -8.31
CA GLY A 11 1.75 12.60 -7.20
C GLY A 11 0.94 12.54 -5.90
N SER A 12 1.65 12.49 -4.78
CA SER A 12 1.09 12.26 -3.45
C SER A 12 0.79 13.54 -2.65
N THR A 13 1.07 14.72 -3.19
CA THR A 13 0.92 16.00 -2.48
C THR A 13 0.07 17.01 -3.26
N GLY A 14 -0.27 18.12 -2.64
CA GLY A 14 -1.07 19.17 -3.25
C GLY A 14 -2.58 18.99 -3.00
N CYS A 15 -3.41 19.56 -3.87
CA CYS A 15 -4.88 19.42 -3.75
C CYS A 15 -5.34 18.08 -4.33
N PRO A 16 -6.03 17.23 -3.56
CA PRO A 16 -6.48 15.92 -4.04
C PRO A 16 -7.69 15.97 -4.97
N GLU A 17 -8.31 17.13 -5.20
CA GLU A 17 -9.53 17.24 -6.02
C GLU A 17 -9.32 16.73 -7.45
N ARG A 18 -8.21 17.13 -8.09
CA ARG A 18 -7.89 16.70 -9.45
C ARG A 18 -7.69 15.18 -9.57
N PRO A 19 -6.82 14.54 -8.76
CA PRO A 19 -6.69 13.08 -8.82
C PRO A 19 -7.99 12.34 -8.50
N LEU A 20 -8.79 12.78 -7.53
CA LEU A 20 -10.08 12.16 -7.22
C LEU A 20 -11.07 12.27 -8.40
N ARG A 21 -11.18 13.44 -9.01
CA ARG A 21 -12.05 13.66 -10.17
C ARG A 21 -11.66 12.74 -11.34
N LEU A 22 -10.39 12.69 -11.69
CA LEU A 22 -9.92 11.89 -12.82
C LEU A 22 -10.08 10.37 -12.59
N LEU A 23 -9.93 9.88 -11.35
CA LEU A 23 -10.26 8.49 -11.00
C LEU A 23 -11.75 8.19 -11.27
N ALA A 24 -12.65 9.06 -10.81
CA ALA A 24 -14.07 8.88 -11.02
C ALA A 24 -14.45 8.94 -12.52
N GLU A 25 -13.89 9.89 -13.28
CA GLU A 25 -14.09 10.01 -14.73
C GLU A 25 -13.56 8.81 -15.52
N ALA A 26 -12.54 8.13 -15.00
CA ALA A 26 -12.00 6.90 -15.59
C ALA A 26 -12.82 5.64 -15.25
N GLY A 27 -13.77 5.71 -14.33
CA GLY A 27 -14.67 4.62 -13.98
C GLY A 27 -14.34 3.91 -12.65
N PHE A 28 -13.31 4.33 -11.92
CA PHE A 28 -13.07 3.80 -10.58
C PHE A 28 -14.16 4.24 -9.62
N THR A 29 -14.59 3.34 -8.75
CA THR A 29 -15.61 3.60 -7.72
C THR A 29 -15.03 3.57 -6.31
N HIS A 30 -13.88 2.97 -6.14
CA HIS A 30 -13.17 2.85 -4.87
C HIS A 30 -11.76 3.37 -5.03
N LEU A 31 -11.18 3.83 -3.92
CA LEU A 31 -9.82 4.32 -3.89
C LEU A 31 -9.06 3.88 -2.64
N HIS A 32 -7.76 3.78 -2.79
CA HIS A 32 -6.75 3.73 -1.74
C HIS A 32 -6.14 5.14 -1.59
N TRP A 33 -6.20 5.69 -0.39
CA TRP A 33 -5.78 7.08 -0.15
C TRP A 33 -4.28 7.16 0.15
N CYS A 34 -3.49 7.64 -0.81
CA CYS A 34 -2.03 7.86 -0.68
C CYS A 34 -1.64 9.34 -0.57
N HIS A 35 -2.59 10.27 -0.50
CA HIS A 35 -2.26 11.68 -0.39
C HIS A 35 -1.51 11.98 0.90
N GLN A 36 -0.37 12.70 0.82
CA GLN A 36 0.49 13.09 1.94
C GLN A 36 1.11 11.91 2.74
N TRP A 37 1.17 10.69 2.18
CA TRP A 37 1.69 9.54 2.91
C TRP A 37 3.16 9.69 3.31
N CYS A 38 3.99 10.35 2.47
CA CYS A 38 5.44 10.51 2.67
C CYS A 38 5.82 11.84 3.35
N THR A 39 4.91 12.45 4.11
CA THR A 39 5.12 13.75 4.75
C THR A 39 4.76 13.72 6.24
N ASP A 40 5.18 14.76 6.98
CA ASP A 40 4.82 14.95 8.39
C ASP A 40 3.44 15.62 8.59
N PHE A 41 2.58 15.58 7.57
CA PHE A 41 1.31 16.28 7.52
C PHE A 41 0.24 15.62 8.42
N LEU A 42 -0.40 16.42 9.26
CA LEU A 42 -1.57 16.03 10.03
C LEU A 42 -2.83 16.65 9.41
N TYR A 43 -3.79 15.81 9.07
CA TYR A 43 -5.08 16.29 8.57
C TYR A 43 -5.90 16.94 9.69
N SER A 44 -6.31 18.17 9.45
CA SER A 44 -7.27 18.85 10.31
C SER A 44 -8.70 18.35 10.05
N GLN A 45 -9.58 18.52 11.03
CA GLN A 45 -11.00 18.21 10.87
C GLN A 45 -11.65 18.96 9.68
N TYR A 46 -11.16 20.19 9.40
CA TYR A 46 -11.66 20.97 8.25
C TYR A 46 -11.33 20.27 6.92
N GLU A 47 -10.11 19.76 6.76
CA GLU A 47 -9.67 19.05 5.56
C GLU A 47 -10.38 17.72 5.40
N ILE A 48 -10.51 16.95 6.47
CA ILE A 48 -11.25 15.68 6.48
C ILE A 48 -12.69 15.92 6.01
N ASN A 49 -13.36 16.94 6.54
CA ASN A 49 -14.71 17.31 6.13
C ASN A 49 -14.78 17.74 4.65
N ALA A 50 -13.76 18.44 4.15
CA ALA A 50 -13.69 18.82 2.74
C ALA A 50 -13.51 17.58 1.84
N TYR A 51 -12.65 16.66 2.21
CA TYR A 51 -12.41 15.41 1.47
C TYR A 51 -13.64 14.50 1.49
N LYS A 52 -14.35 14.40 2.61
CA LYS A 52 -15.64 13.68 2.67
C LYS A 52 -16.64 14.21 1.63
N LYS A 53 -16.72 15.54 1.49
CA LYS A 53 -17.58 16.17 0.46
C LYS A 53 -17.08 15.87 -0.96
N MET A 54 -15.77 15.90 -1.21
CA MET A 54 -15.19 15.58 -2.52
C MET A 54 -15.50 14.12 -2.91
N LEU A 55 -15.27 13.16 -2.03
CA LEU A 55 -15.57 11.75 -2.26
C LEU A 55 -17.04 11.56 -2.61
N LYS A 56 -17.94 12.16 -1.84
CA LYS A 56 -19.37 12.12 -2.12
C LYS A 56 -19.74 12.75 -3.47
N ASN A 57 -19.15 13.90 -3.80
CA ASN A 57 -19.44 14.61 -5.06
C ASN A 57 -18.99 13.81 -6.28
N PHE A 58 -17.88 13.09 -6.18
CA PHE A 58 -17.35 12.27 -7.27
C PHE A 58 -17.90 10.83 -7.25
N GLY A 59 -18.71 10.45 -6.26
CA GLY A 59 -19.24 9.09 -6.13
C GLY A 59 -18.17 8.05 -5.82
N LEU A 60 -17.12 8.45 -5.12
CA LEU A 60 -16.00 7.59 -4.72
C LEU A 60 -16.18 7.09 -3.29
N THR A 61 -15.85 5.83 -3.07
CA THR A 61 -15.79 5.20 -1.74
C THR A 61 -14.33 5.00 -1.33
N LEU A 62 -13.99 5.41 -0.11
CA LEU A 62 -12.69 5.12 0.47
C LEU A 62 -12.62 3.63 0.84
N LEU A 63 -11.65 2.90 0.31
CA LEU A 63 -11.38 1.53 0.72
C LEU A 63 -10.52 1.54 2.00
N ASP A 64 -9.36 2.14 1.91
CA ASP A 64 -8.32 2.15 2.93
C ASP A 64 -7.35 3.34 2.73
N ILE A 65 -6.41 3.51 3.64
CA ILE A 65 -5.45 4.63 3.63
C ILE A 65 -4.03 4.09 3.75
N HIS A 66 -3.12 4.67 2.96
CA HIS A 66 -1.69 4.55 3.16
C HIS A 66 -1.29 5.28 4.45
N GLY A 67 -0.73 4.56 5.41
CA GLY A 67 -0.23 5.13 6.65
C GLY A 67 0.91 6.10 6.40
N SER A 68 0.99 7.15 7.21
CA SER A 68 2.00 8.17 7.00
C SER A 68 3.37 7.71 7.47
N GLN A 69 4.34 7.72 6.56
CA GLN A 69 5.75 7.64 6.89
C GLN A 69 6.34 9.05 6.77
N GLY A 70 6.31 9.79 7.88
CA GLY A 70 6.86 11.14 7.94
C GLY A 70 8.37 11.17 7.75
N GLN A 71 8.89 12.32 7.30
CA GLN A 71 10.33 12.50 7.12
C GLN A 71 11.05 12.63 8.46
N GLU A 72 10.46 13.36 9.42
CA GLU A 72 10.97 13.53 10.77
C GLU A 72 10.13 12.75 11.80
N LYS A 73 8.82 12.64 11.57
CA LYS A 73 7.89 11.88 12.42
C LYS A 73 7.83 10.42 11.99
N CYS A 74 8.86 9.67 12.38
CA CYS A 74 9.04 8.28 11.99
C CYS A 74 8.58 7.33 13.10
N TRP A 75 7.49 6.61 12.88
CA TRP A 75 6.84 5.71 13.83
C TRP A 75 7.68 4.47 14.25
N TYR A 76 8.83 4.24 13.63
CA TYR A 76 9.82 3.24 14.05
C TYR A 76 11.20 3.85 14.36
N SER A 77 11.26 5.15 14.67
CA SER A 77 12.51 5.83 15.04
C SER A 77 13.09 5.31 16.36
N GLU A 78 14.41 5.24 16.45
CA GLU A 78 15.13 5.00 17.70
C GLU A 78 14.99 6.18 18.69
N LEU A 79 14.71 7.39 18.19
CA LEU A 79 14.47 8.56 18.99
C LEU A 79 13.00 8.62 19.43
N GLU A 80 12.77 8.42 20.71
CA GLU A 80 11.41 8.24 21.27
C GLU A 80 10.45 9.41 20.94
N TYR A 81 10.93 10.65 20.90
CA TYR A 81 10.09 11.79 20.53
C TYR A 81 9.66 11.75 19.07
N GLN A 82 10.54 11.30 18.14
CA GLN A 82 10.18 11.11 16.73
C GLN A 82 9.22 9.93 16.57
N ARG A 83 9.47 8.81 17.28
CA ARG A 83 8.60 7.65 17.27
C ARG A 83 7.18 8.03 17.71
N LYS A 84 7.03 8.73 18.84
CA LYS A 84 5.74 9.21 19.32
C LYS A 84 5.05 10.16 18.34
N ALA A 85 5.78 11.09 17.76
CA ALA A 85 5.24 11.98 16.73
C ALA A 85 4.80 11.20 15.47
N GLY A 86 5.51 10.13 15.11
CA GLY A 86 5.11 9.20 14.05
C GLY A 86 3.84 8.42 14.40
N VAL A 87 3.70 7.98 15.65
CA VAL A 87 2.46 7.34 16.15
C VAL A 87 1.27 8.29 16.03
N GLU A 88 1.44 9.59 16.34
CA GLU A 88 0.38 10.60 16.16
C GLU A 88 -0.06 10.73 14.69
N LEU A 89 0.88 10.65 13.73
CA LEU A 89 0.53 10.62 12.30
C LEU A 89 -0.32 9.40 11.96
N VAL A 90 0.05 8.23 12.48
CA VAL A 90 -0.68 6.98 12.25
C VAL A 90 -2.09 7.06 12.84
N ILE A 91 -2.22 7.55 14.08
CA ILE A 91 -3.51 7.76 14.74
C ILE A 91 -4.39 8.70 13.91
N ASN A 92 -3.86 9.82 13.45
CA ASN A 92 -4.60 10.75 12.60
C ASN A 92 -5.17 10.09 11.33
N ARG A 93 -4.46 9.13 10.73
CA ARG A 93 -4.94 8.37 9.58
C ARG A 93 -6.04 7.37 9.96
N ILE A 94 -5.93 6.72 11.13
CA ILE A 94 -6.98 5.81 11.65
C ILE A 94 -8.28 6.58 11.91
N GLU A 95 -8.17 7.74 12.55
CA GLU A 95 -9.32 8.64 12.81
C GLU A 95 -9.93 9.12 11.48
N MET A 96 -9.10 9.55 10.52
CA MET A 96 -9.54 9.96 9.20
C MET A 96 -10.29 8.85 8.46
N MET A 97 -9.83 7.58 8.52
CA MET A 97 -10.56 6.45 7.94
C MET A 97 -11.98 6.33 8.48
N THR A 98 -12.14 6.52 9.77
CA THR A 98 -13.45 6.46 10.43
C THR A 98 -14.34 7.63 10.01
N GLU A 99 -13.80 8.83 10.00
CA GLU A 99 -14.50 10.06 9.60
C GLU A 99 -14.93 10.06 8.12
N LEU A 100 -14.08 9.52 7.25
CA LEU A 100 -14.37 9.38 5.80
C LEU A 100 -15.25 8.16 5.49
N GLU A 101 -15.67 7.40 6.50
CA GLU A 101 -16.54 6.22 6.33
C GLU A 101 -15.90 5.17 5.39
N ALA A 102 -14.61 4.89 5.59
CA ALA A 102 -13.92 3.84 4.84
C ALA A 102 -14.67 2.51 4.92
N GLU A 103 -14.58 1.70 3.86
CA GLU A 103 -15.23 0.36 3.77
C GLU A 103 -15.02 -0.43 5.06
N GLU A 104 -16.02 -1.21 5.46
CA GLU A 104 -15.94 -2.07 6.65
C GLU A 104 -14.76 -3.03 6.52
N GLY A 105 -13.95 -3.12 7.57
CA GLY A 105 -12.72 -3.91 7.55
C GLY A 105 -11.56 -3.30 6.76
N GLY A 106 -11.68 -2.09 6.21
CA GLY A 106 -10.57 -1.37 5.60
C GLY A 106 -9.40 -1.24 6.57
N ALA A 107 -8.18 -1.52 6.13
CA ALA A 107 -6.97 -1.49 6.93
C ALA A 107 -6.16 -0.21 6.68
N LEU A 108 -5.45 0.26 7.70
CA LEU A 108 -4.39 1.22 7.49
C LEU A 108 -3.16 0.46 6.98
N MET A 109 -2.74 0.73 5.75
CA MET A 109 -1.52 0.14 5.22
C MET A 109 -0.30 0.86 5.78
N MET A 110 0.75 0.13 6.16
CA MET A 110 2.02 0.69 6.63
C MET A 110 3.19 -0.11 6.07
N HIS A 111 4.20 0.60 5.55
CA HIS A 111 5.44 -0.04 5.15
C HIS A 111 6.04 -0.82 6.32
N PHE A 112 6.29 -2.10 6.13
CA PHE A 112 7.07 -2.84 7.11
C PHE A 112 8.52 -2.32 7.07
N PRO A 113 9.15 -1.99 8.21
CA PRO A 113 10.52 -1.48 8.19
C PRO A 113 11.45 -2.43 7.47
N VAL A 114 12.22 -1.91 6.51
CA VAL A 114 13.24 -2.70 5.82
C VAL A 114 14.38 -2.95 6.80
N PHE A 115 14.41 -4.14 7.35
CA PHE A 115 15.53 -4.63 8.14
C PHE A 115 16.61 -5.12 7.17
N HIS A 116 17.55 -4.24 6.83
CA HIS A 116 18.54 -4.43 5.76
C HIS A 116 19.43 -5.66 5.90
N ALA A 117 19.40 -6.37 7.02
CA ALA A 117 20.12 -7.61 7.17
C ALA A 117 19.51 -8.44 8.31
N TRP A 118 18.60 -9.32 7.94
CA TRP A 118 18.24 -10.46 8.79
C TRP A 118 19.37 -11.50 8.68
N ASP A 119 20.62 -11.04 8.86
CA ASP A 119 21.79 -11.91 8.81
C ASP A 119 21.93 -12.65 10.15
N LYS A 120 21.38 -13.86 10.19
CA LYS A 120 21.41 -14.72 11.38
C LYS A 120 22.82 -15.20 11.75
N GLU A 121 23.78 -15.08 10.84
CA GLU A 121 25.18 -15.49 11.04
C GLU A 121 26.03 -14.34 11.59
N ASN A 122 25.58 -13.08 11.41
CA ASN A 122 26.26 -11.90 11.95
C ASN A 122 25.56 -11.39 13.22
N ALA A 123 26.15 -11.66 14.37
CA ALA A 123 25.57 -11.34 15.68
C ALA A 123 25.32 -9.84 15.91
N GLU A 124 26.17 -8.94 15.36
CA GLU A 124 26.00 -7.49 15.51
C GLU A 124 24.83 -7.00 14.68
N VAL A 125 24.72 -7.46 13.44
CA VAL A 125 23.61 -7.14 12.53
C VAL A 125 22.30 -7.67 13.11
N LEU A 126 22.28 -8.91 13.57
CA LEU A 126 21.09 -9.50 14.19
C LEU A 126 20.65 -8.71 15.44
N ALA A 127 21.60 -8.27 16.29
CA ALA A 127 21.30 -7.48 17.48
C ALA A 127 20.69 -6.11 17.12
N ALA A 128 21.20 -5.45 16.08
CA ALA A 128 20.66 -4.18 15.58
C ALA A 128 19.23 -4.36 15.02
N THR A 129 19.01 -5.41 14.24
CA THR A 129 17.69 -5.76 13.70
C THR A 129 16.69 -6.08 14.82
N ARG A 130 17.10 -6.84 15.85
CA ARG A 130 16.25 -7.11 17.01
C ARG A 130 15.86 -5.85 17.75
N LYS A 131 16.80 -4.93 17.96
CA LYS A 131 16.52 -3.63 18.58
C LYS A 131 15.48 -2.83 17.78
N GLN A 132 15.60 -2.80 16.45
CA GLN A 132 14.62 -2.12 15.59
C GLN A 132 13.24 -2.79 15.67
N LEU A 133 13.21 -4.13 15.68
CA LEU A 133 11.95 -4.88 15.80
C LEU A 133 11.26 -4.61 17.15
N ASP A 134 12.03 -4.51 18.25
CA ASP A 134 11.49 -4.16 19.57
C ASP A 134 10.90 -2.75 19.61
N ILE A 135 11.53 -1.79 18.89
CA ILE A 135 10.98 -0.44 18.73
C ILE A 135 9.66 -0.48 17.94
N PHE A 136 9.63 -1.24 16.87
CA PHE A 136 8.44 -1.42 16.05
C PHE A 136 7.29 -2.04 16.84
N LYS A 137 7.57 -3.10 17.63
CA LYS A 137 6.58 -3.73 18.52
C LYS A 137 5.99 -2.73 19.52
N ARG A 138 6.83 -1.90 20.16
CA ARG A 138 6.32 -0.84 21.06
C ARG A 138 5.39 0.14 20.33
N THR A 139 5.64 0.42 19.07
CA THR A 139 4.75 1.24 18.26
C THR A 139 3.42 0.55 18.01
N LEU A 140 3.43 -0.73 17.65
CA LEU A 140 2.20 -1.51 17.50
C LEU A 140 1.41 -1.54 18.81
N ASP A 141 2.07 -1.76 19.95
CA ASP A 141 1.45 -1.76 21.26
C ASP A 141 0.76 -0.43 21.60
N ASP A 142 1.41 0.71 21.26
CA ASP A 142 0.80 2.04 21.42
C ASP A 142 -0.44 2.23 20.52
N LEU A 143 -0.50 1.55 19.38
CA LEU A 143 -1.61 1.67 18.42
C LEU A 143 -2.78 0.71 18.68
N LEU A 144 -2.57 -0.44 19.36
CA LEU A 144 -3.63 -1.42 19.60
C LEU A 144 -4.89 -0.82 20.22
N PRO A 145 -4.84 0.04 21.28
CA PRO A 145 -6.04 0.63 21.86
C PRO A 145 -6.82 1.52 20.87
N VAL A 146 -6.12 2.19 19.96
CA VAL A 146 -6.74 3.05 18.93
C VAL A 146 -7.40 2.20 17.87
N LEU A 147 -6.72 1.13 17.43
CA LEU A 147 -7.28 0.17 16.47
C LEU A 147 -8.56 -0.47 17.00
N ASP A 148 -8.56 -0.86 18.28
CA ASP A 148 -9.74 -1.44 18.95
C ASP A 148 -10.90 -0.43 19.01
N MET A 149 -10.60 0.81 19.43
CA MET A 149 -11.59 1.89 19.53
C MET A 149 -12.29 2.19 18.21
N HIS A 150 -11.55 2.14 17.09
CA HIS A 150 -12.06 2.47 15.76
C HIS A 150 -12.49 1.23 14.95
N GLY A 151 -12.33 0.01 15.48
CA GLY A 151 -12.60 -1.23 14.75
C GLY A 151 -11.75 -1.36 13.49
N ARG A 152 -10.49 -0.90 13.53
CA ARG A 152 -9.58 -0.87 12.39
C ARG A 152 -8.41 -1.82 12.58
N LYS A 153 -7.69 -2.07 11.49
CA LYS A 153 -6.49 -2.92 11.44
C LYS A 153 -5.34 -2.16 10.79
N ILE A 154 -4.13 -2.61 11.09
CA ILE A 154 -2.94 -2.27 10.31
C ILE A 154 -2.62 -3.44 9.39
N ALA A 155 -2.39 -3.15 8.12
CA ALA A 155 -1.86 -4.08 7.14
C ALA A 155 -0.40 -3.72 6.85
N LEU A 156 0.52 -4.60 7.24
CA LEU A 156 1.96 -4.41 7.05
C LEU A 156 2.35 -4.81 5.63
N GLU A 157 2.96 -3.90 4.91
CA GLU A 157 3.34 -4.09 3.53
C GLU A 157 4.70 -4.76 3.40
N ASN A 158 4.79 -5.78 2.54
CA ASN A 158 6.06 -6.37 2.18
C ASN A 158 6.86 -5.41 1.29
N MET A 159 8.09 -5.15 1.71
CA MET A 159 9.04 -4.36 0.94
C MET A 159 9.97 -5.28 0.13
N TRP A 160 10.73 -4.69 -0.80
CA TRP A 160 11.83 -5.41 -1.43
C TRP A 160 12.91 -5.72 -0.39
N GLY A 161 13.53 -6.89 -0.51
CA GLY A 161 14.52 -7.35 0.45
C GLY A 161 14.00 -8.43 1.40
N ASP A 162 14.82 -8.85 2.34
CA ASP A 162 14.50 -9.95 3.28
C ASP A 162 13.92 -9.40 4.58
N ASN A 163 12.61 -9.24 4.65
CA ASN A 163 11.90 -8.85 5.86
C ASN A 163 10.80 -9.83 6.31
N TRP A 164 10.54 -10.87 5.54
CA TRP A 164 9.45 -11.80 5.82
C TRP A 164 9.61 -12.62 7.10
N ASP A 165 10.84 -12.94 7.51
CA ASP A 165 11.07 -13.64 8.77
C ASP A 165 10.69 -12.75 9.97
N ALA A 166 10.96 -11.45 9.90
CA ALA A 166 10.53 -10.49 10.90
C ALA A 166 9.01 -10.26 10.84
N MET A 167 8.41 -10.21 9.65
CA MET A 167 6.97 -10.13 9.48
C MET A 167 6.27 -11.37 10.06
N ASP A 168 6.78 -12.57 9.80
CA ASP A 168 6.24 -13.81 10.37
C ASP A 168 6.25 -13.78 11.91
N GLU A 169 7.30 -13.20 12.53
CA GLU A 169 7.38 -13.02 13.98
C GLU A 169 6.27 -12.07 14.49
N ILE A 170 6.06 -10.94 13.83
CA ILE A 170 4.97 -10.00 14.18
C ILE A 170 3.60 -10.66 14.02
N LEU A 171 3.37 -11.35 12.91
CA LEU A 171 2.09 -12.03 12.67
C LEU A 171 1.81 -13.16 13.66
N ALA A 172 2.84 -13.80 14.21
CA ALA A 172 2.69 -14.81 15.25
C ALA A 172 2.37 -14.21 16.62
N GLU A 173 2.88 -13.01 16.91
CA GLU A 173 2.75 -12.35 18.20
C GLU A 173 1.45 -11.51 18.30
N TYR A 174 1.03 -10.87 17.20
CA TYR A 174 -0.12 -9.97 17.21
C TYR A 174 -1.40 -10.62 16.64
N PRO A 175 -2.56 -10.40 17.29
CA PRO A 175 -3.83 -10.96 16.85
C PRO A 175 -4.23 -10.49 15.44
N ALA A 176 -4.82 -11.40 14.65
CA ALA A 176 -5.29 -11.13 13.29
C ALA A 176 -6.39 -10.05 13.21
N GLN A 177 -7.05 -9.75 14.33
CA GLN A 177 -8.03 -8.67 14.39
C GLN A 177 -7.40 -7.27 14.33
N TYR A 178 -6.10 -7.14 14.60
CA TYR A 178 -5.39 -5.85 14.59
C TYR A 178 -4.31 -5.74 13.52
N ILE A 179 -3.58 -6.83 13.26
CA ILE A 179 -2.42 -6.81 12.36
C ILE A 179 -2.60 -7.85 11.26
N GLY A 180 -2.43 -7.43 10.03
CA GLY A 180 -2.44 -8.27 8.84
C GLY A 180 -1.36 -7.87 7.85
N ILE A 181 -1.47 -8.37 6.63
CA ILE A 181 -0.55 -8.14 5.52
C ILE A 181 -1.21 -7.23 4.49
N CYS A 182 -0.49 -6.23 4.03
CA CYS A 182 -0.67 -5.62 2.72
C CYS A 182 0.31 -6.29 1.77
N TYR A 183 -0.18 -6.90 0.70
CA TYR A 183 0.71 -7.51 -0.27
C TYR A 183 0.93 -6.59 -1.46
N ASP A 184 2.19 -6.17 -1.61
CA ASP A 184 2.66 -5.45 -2.78
C ASP A 184 3.28 -6.43 -3.79
N SER A 185 2.69 -6.47 -4.99
CA SER A 185 3.09 -7.40 -6.03
C SER A 185 4.36 -6.98 -6.77
N GLY A 186 4.62 -5.68 -6.87
CA GLY A 186 5.80 -5.16 -7.51
C GLY A 186 7.04 -5.28 -6.63
N HIS A 187 6.93 -4.97 -5.34
CA HIS A 187 7.99 -5.24 -4.37
C HIS A 187 8.37 -6.73 -4.37
N ALA A 188 7.37 -7.59 -4.38
CA ALA A 188 7.58 -9.04 -4.39
C ALA A 188 8.22 -9.56 -5.69
N ASN A 189 7.98 -8.91 -6.83
CA ASN A 189 8.51 -9.29 -8.14
C ASN A 189 9.90 -8.72 -8.40
N SER A 190 10.34 -7.69 -7.66
CA SER A 190 11.64 -7.04 -7.86
C SER A 190 12.79 -7.99 -7.53
N LYS A 191 13.76 -8.10 -8.45
CA LYS A 191 14.97 -8.93 -8.35
C LYS A 191 16.25 -8.14 -8.53
N SER A 192 16.12 -6.86 -8.92
CA SER A 192 17.21 -5.92 -9.05
C SER A 192 16.71 -4.49 -8.79
N VAL A 193 17.65 -3.59 -8.51
CA VAL A 193 17.38 -2.15 -8.44
C VAL A 193 18.45 -1.44 -9.26
N GLY A 194 18.05 -0.73 -10.32
CA GLY A 194 18.98 -0.05 -11.21
C GLY A 194 19.96 -1.01 -11.86
N GLY A 195 19.50 -2.18 -12.29
CA GLY A 195 20.30 -3.23 -12.90
C GLY A 195 21.26 -3.97 -11.97
N LYS A 196 21.23 -3.68 -10.64
CA LYS A 196 22.01 -4.40 -9.63
C LYS A 196 21.15 -5.48 -9.01
N PRO A 197 21.42 -6.76 -9.31
CA PRO A 197 20.63 -7.86 -8.79
C PRO A 197 20.78 -8.00 -7.27
N PHE A 198 19.70 -8.43 -6.62
CA PHE A 198 19.73 -8.95 -5.27
C PHE A 198 18.99 -10.29 -5.23
N ASP A 199 19.42 -11.16 -4.31
CA ASP A 199 18.79 -12.46 -4.11
C ASP A 199 18.24 -12.50 -2.68
N MET A 200 16.94 -12.72 -2.57
CA MET A 200 16.29 -12.89 -1.28
C MET A 200 16.33 -14.31 -0.78
N GLY A 201 16.82 -15.26 -1.60
CA GLY A 201 16.83 -16.69 -1.28
C GLY A 201 15.45 -17.36 -1.25
N TYR A 202 14.36 -16.62 -1.55
CA TYR A 202 12.99 -17.15 -1.60
C TYR A 202 12.07 -16.29 -2.49
N CYS A 203 10.93 -16.86 -2.85
CA CYS A 203 9.86 -16.14 -3.55
C CYS A 203 8.89 -15.54 -2.53
N GLN A 204 8.65 -14.23 -2.57
CA GLN A 204 7.73 -13.56 -1.65
C GLN A 204 6.27 -14.06 -1.81
N MET A 205 5.89 -14.47 -3.03
CA MET A 205 4.57 -15.05 -3.28
C MET A 205 4.38 -16.39 -2.56
N ASP A 206 5.45 -17.18 -2.34
CA ASP A 206 5.39 -18.39 -1.51
C ASP A 206 5.13 -18.06 -0.03
N ARG A 207 5.66 -16.93 0.44
CA ARG A 207 5.43 -16.42 1.79
C ARG A 207 3.98 -15.95 1.94
N LEU A 208 3.48 -15.17 0.96
CA LEU A 208 2.07 -14.78 0.93
C LEU A 208 1.15 -16.00 0.97
N GLU A 209 1.41 -17.04 0.17
CA GLU A 209 0.58 -18.24 0.11
C GLU A 209 0.47 -18.95 1.47
N LYS A 210 1.55 -18.93 2.27
CA LYS A 210 1.53 -19.48 3.65
C LYS A 210 0.75 -18.59 4.60
N GLN A 211 0.76 -17.28 4.41
CA GLN A 211 0.17 -16.28 5.31
C GLN A 211 -1.13 -15.66 4.74
N LYS A 212 -1.69 -16.23 3.68
CA LYS A 212 -2.84 -15.65 2.95
C LYS A 212 -4.07 -15.37 3.83
N ASP A 213 -4.25 -16.11 4.91
CA ASP A 213 -5.35 -15.88 5.86
C ASP A 213 -5.10 -14.64 6.76
N ARG A 214 -3.96 -13.97 6.61
CA ARG A 214 -3.62 -12.67 7.22
C ARG A 214 -3.62 -11.52 6.21
N LEU A 215 -4.02 -11.77 4.95
CA LEU A 215 -4.10 -10.75 3.90
C LEU A 215 -5.26 -9.78 4.19
N GLU A 216 -4.96 -8.49 4.32
CA GLU A 216 -5.92 -7.44 4.70
C GLU A 216 -5.96 -6.27 3.72
N ALA A 217 -4.90 -6.07 2.94
CA ALA A 217 -4.82 -5.05 1.90
C ALA A 217 -3.96 -5.53 0.72
N LEU A 218 -4.08 -4.83 -0.40
CA LEU A 218 -3.34 -5.11 -1.63
C LEU A 218 -2.80 -3.81 -2.22
N HIS A 219 -1.52 -3.82 -2.60
CA HIS A 219 -0.88 -2.86 -3.49
C HIS A 219 -0.46 -3.57 -4.76
N LEU A 220 -1.36 -3.60 -5.74
CA LEU A 220 -1.12 -4.35 -6.97
C LEU A 220 -0.60 -3.45 -8.07
N HIS A 221 0.58 -3.74 -8.53
CA HIS A 221 1.18 -3.15 -9.71
C HIS A 221 2.17 -4.11 -10.37
N ASP A 222 2.58 -3.81 -11.57
CA ASP A 222 3.50 -4.64 -12.33
C ASP A 222 4.88 -4.00 -12.47
N ASN A 223 5.88 -4.81 -12.72
CA ASN A 223 7.21 -4.42 -13.14
C ASN A 223 7.89 -5.56 -13.94
N ASN A 224 9.02 -5.26 -14.52
CA ASN A 224 9.81 -6.25 -15.26
C ASN A 224 10.86 -6.99 -14.40
N GLY A 225 10.80 -6.81 -13.08
CA GLY A 225 11.76 -7.35 -12.11
C GLY A 225 12.94 -6.42 -11.80
N ASP A 226 13.02 -5.24 -12.40
CA ASP A 226 14.06 -4.24 -12.11
C ASP A 226 13.46 -2.98 -11.47
N GLY A 227 13.43 -3.01 -10.14
CA GLY A 227 12.94 -1.91 -9.32
C GLY A 227 11.42 -1.82 -9.24
N ASP A 228 11.02 -0.77 -8.55
CA ASP A 228 9.64 -0.48 -8.20
C ASP A 228 9.02 0.43 -9.28
N GLN A 229 8.40 -0.18 -10.32
CA GLN A 229 7.97 0.53 -11.52
C GLN A 229 6.52 1.01 -11.48
N HIS A 230 5.69 0.51 -10.58
CA HIS A 230 4.27 0.86 -10.44
C HIS A 230 3.49 0.86 -11.77
N GLN A 231 3.78 -0.13 -12.64
CA GLN A 231 3.08 -0.27 -13.91
C GLN A 231 1.67 -0.88 -13.74
N PRO A 232 0.72 -0.55 -14.61
CA PRO A 232 -0.56 -1.27 -14.64
C PRO A 232 -0.38 -2.78 -14.84
N PRO A 233 -1.34 -3.61 -14.37
CA PRO A 233 -1.28 -5.05 -14.56
C PRO A 233 -1.04 -5.48 -16.01
N PHE A 234 -0.23 -6.53 -16.21
CA PHE A 234 0.12 -7.10 -17.53
C PHE A 234 1.04 -6.21 -18.41
N TYR A 235 1.67 -5.19 -17.83
CA TYR A 235 2.76 -4.46 -18.50
C TYR A 235 4.12 -5.13 -18.28
N GLY A 236 4.32 -5.76 -17.14
CA GLY A 236 5.54 -6.44 -16.73
C GLY A 236 5.43 -7.97 -16.75
N ASN A 237 5.97 -8.60 -15.70
CA ASN A 237 6.08 -10.05 -15.61
C ASN A 237 5.67 -10.65 -14.25
N VAL A 238 4.85 -9.94 -13.48
CA VAL A 238 4.21 -10.50 -12.27
C VAL A 238 3.34 -11.71 -12.65
N ASP A 239 3.39 -12.78 -11.86
CA ASP A 239 2.55 -13.97 -12.06
C ASP A 239 1.11 -13.70 -11.56
N TRP A 240 0.35 -12.99 -12.39
CA TRP A 240 -1.03 -12.61 -12.12
C TRP A 240 -1.97 -13.80 -11.96
N GLU A 241 -1.71 -14.93 -12.62
CA GLU A 241 -2.54 -16.14 -12.50
C GLU A 241 -2.38 -16.77 -11.13
N ARG A 242 -1.15 -16.89 -10.65
CA ARG A 242 -0.88 -17.41 -9.32
C ARG A 242 -1.43 -16.48 -8.24
N LEU A 243 -1.19 -15.17 -8.38
CA LEU A 243 -1.66 -14.16 -7.43
C LEU A 243 -3.19 -14.18 -7.30
N ALA A 244 -3.91 -14.25 -8.43
CA ALA A 244 -5.37 -14.36 -8.43
C ALA A 244 -5.88 -15.57 -7.63
N LYS A 245 -5.22 -16.73 -7.77
CA LYS A 245 -5.56 -17.95 -7.00
C LYS A 245 -5.32 -17.80 -5.50
N ILE A 246 -4.20 -17.14 -5.12
CA ILE A 246 -3.89 -16.89 -3.71
C ILE A 246 -4.95 -15.99 -3.09
N ILE A 247 -5.27 -14.86 -3.75
CA ILE A 247 -6.29 -13.91 -3.27
C ILE A 247 -7.65 -14.59 -3.15
N ALA A 248 -8.08 -15.32 -4.19
CA ALA A 248 -9.36 -16.05 -4.22
C ALA A 248 -9.51 -17.09 -3.10
N THR A 249 -8.41 -17.62 -2.59
CA THR A 249 -8.39 -18.61 -1.50
C THR A 249 -8.04 -18.02 -0.13
N SER A 250 -7.82 -16.71 -0.04
CA SER A 250 -7.62 -16.00 1.23
C SER A 250 -8.95 -15.78 1.92
N LYS A 251 -9.11 -16.33 3.13
CA LYS A 251 -10.37 -16.23 3.90
C LYS A 251 -10.59 -14.85 4.51
N SER A 252 -9.53 -14.09 4.73
CA SER A 252 -9.58 -12.77 5.35
C SER A 252 -9.85 -11.66 4.34
N TYR A 253 -9.51 -11.85 3.06
CA TYR A 253 -9.66 -10.82 2.05
C TYR A 253 -10.98 -10.91 1.30
N THR A 254 -11.91 -10.02 1.63
CA THR A 254 -13.27 -9.93 1.02
C THR A 254 -13.56 -8.57 0.40
N ARG A 255 -12.56 -7.70 0.29
CA ARG A 255 -12.69 -6.29 -0.13
C ARG A 255 -12.37 -6.09 -1.61
N PRO A 256 -12.58 -4.87 -2.14
CA PRO A 256 -12.12 -4.53 -3.48
C PRO A 256 -10.64 -4.83 -3.67
N VAL A 257 -10.26 -5.26 -4.86
CA VAL A 257 -8.85 -5.41 -5.22
C VAL A 257 -8.26 -4.03 -5.47
N SER A 258 -7.18 -3.68 -4.78
CA SER A 258 -6.55 -2.36 -4.83
C SER A 258 -5.26 -2.36 -5.65
N PHE A 259 -5.09 -1.31 -6.46
CA PHE A 259 -3.97 -1.15 -7.37
C PHE A 259 -3.23 0.16 -7.12
N GLU A 260 -1.90 0.06 -7.05
CA GLU A 260 -0.99 1.19 -6.85
C GLU A 260 -0.15 1.41 -8.12
N MET A 261 -0.70 2.15 -9.05
CA MET A 261 -0.12 2.36 -10.37
C MET A 261 0.23 3.83 -10.59
N THR A 262 1.30 4.10 -11.35
CA THR A 262 1.64 5.45 -11.76
C THR A 262 1.74 5.59 -13.27
N ILE A 263 1.54 6.80 -13.79
CA ILE A 263 1.71 7.12 -15.21
C ILE A 263 3.19 7.05 -15.65
N SER A 264 4.12 7.10 -14.70
CA SER A 264 5.55 7.38 -14.95
C SER A 264 6.24 6.37 -15.86
N ASN A 265 5.88 5.10 -15.80
CA ASN A 265 6.50 4.03 -16.59
C ASN A 265 5.55 3.47 -17.66
N THR A 266 4.76 4.35 -18.26
CA THR A 266 3.77 3.98 -19.28
C THR A 266 3.92 4.78 -20.56
N PRO A 267 3.33 4.33 -21.69
CA PRO A 267 3.36 5.10 -22.94
C PRO A 267 2.51 6.39 -22.91
N PHE A 268 1.74 6.62 -21.83
CA PHE A 268 0.91 7.81 -21.66
C PHE A 268 1.66 8.99 -21.05
N LEU A 269 2.89 8.74 -20.52
CA LEU A 269 3.71 9.79 -19.95
C LEU A 269 4.22 10.75 -21.05
N ASP A 270 3.90 12.03 -20.91
CA ASP A 270 4.57 13.08 -21.68
C ASP A 270 5.91 13.42 -21.01
N LYS A 271 6.99 12.87 -21.58
CA LYS A 271 8.35 13.03 -21.04
C LYS A 271 8.83 14.48 -21.12
N GLU A 272 8.43 15.23 -22.16
CA GLU A 272 8.84 16.63 -22.32
C GLU A 272 8.25 17.50 -21.20
N ARG A 273 6.98 17.27 -20.85
CA ARG A 273 6.35 17.94 -19.71
C ARG A 273 7.00 17.55 -18.38
N GLN A 274 7.31 16.27 -18.21
CA GLN A 274 7.98 15.77 -17.00
C GLN A 274 9.36 16.43 -16.84
N GLU A 275 10.16 16.51 -17.89
CA GLU A 275 11.49 17.18 -17.87
C GLU A 275 11.40 18.65 -17.54
N LYS A 276 10.31 19.33 -17.94
CA LYS A 276 10.03 20.73 -17.60
C LYS A 276 9.43 20.94 -16.23
N GLY A 277 9.12 19.86 -15.48
CA GLY A 277 8.41 19.94 -14.21
C GLY A 277 6.95 20.40 -14.34
N GLU A 278 6.37 20.24 -15.55
CA GLU A 278 4.98 20.56 -15.82
C GLU A 278 4.07 19.36 -15.51
N PRO A 279 2.85 19.59 -14.98
CA PRO A 279 1.91 18.50 -14.76
C PRO A 279 1.47 17.88 -16.08
N GLN A 280 1.25 16.57 -16.09
CA GLN A 280 0.64 15.86 -17.22
C GLN A 280 -0.77 16.41 -17.51
N THR A 281 -1.18 16.40 -18.79
CA THR A 281 -2.52 16.89 -19.16
C THR A 281 -3.62 15.94 -18.65
N ASP A 282 -4.85 16.45 -18.48
CA ASP A 282 -5.97 15.61 -18.06
C ASP A 282 -6.29 14.53 -19.11
N GLU A 283 -6.11 14.83 -20.41
CA GLU A 283 -6.30 13.87 -21.50
C GLU A 283 -5.33 12.69 -21.40
N ALA A 284 -4.03 12.96 -21.16
CA ALA A 284 -3.00 11.91 -21.01
C ALA A 284 -3.28 11.06 -19.75
N VAL A 285 -3.61 11.71 -18.65
CA VAL A 285 -3.93 11.04 -17.39
C VAL A 285 -5.20 10.18 -17.51
N LEU A 286 -6.25 10.69 -18.14
CA LEU A 286 -7.48 9.92 -18.37
C LEU A 286 -7.26 8.73 -19.31
N ALA A 287 -6.44 8.89 -20.34
CA ALA A 287 -6.08 7.79 -21.22
C ALA A 287 -5.34 6.68 -20.46
N PHE A 288 -4.38 7.05 -19.59
CA PHE A 288 -3.69 6.13 -18.69
C PHE A 288 -4.66 5.42 -17.74
N LEU A 289 -5.50 6.17 -17.03
CA LEU A 289 -6.42 5.60 -16.04
C LEU A 289 -7.47 4.68 -16.67
N LYS A 290 -7.94 4.96 -17.88
CA LYS A 290 -8.87 4.07 -18.60
C LYS A 290 -8.21 2.75 -19.01
N ASP A 291 -7.00 2.78 -19.58
CA ASP A 291 -6.23 1.56 -19.85
C ASP A 291 -5.95 0.77 -18.56
N ALA A 292 -5.55 1.48 -17.50
CA ALA A 292 -5.34 0.87 -16.19
C ALA A 292 -6.62 0.23 -15.64
N HIS A 293 -7.77 0.92 -15.71
CA HIS A 293 -9.07 0.40 -15.26
C HIS A 293 -9.45 -0.91 -15.98
N GLU A 294 -9.33 -0.96 -17.32
CA GLU A 294 -9.61 -2.17 -18.09
C GLU A 294 -8.73 -3.37 -17.66
N ARG A 295 -7.45 -3.11 -17.36
CA ARG A 295 -6.51 -4.13 -16.88
C ARG A 295 -6.84 -4.59 -15.47
N CYS A 296 -7.19 -3.67 -14.59
CA CYS A 296 -7.63 -3.97 -13.23
C CYS A 296 -8.92 -4.82 -13.24
N GLU A 297 -9.90 -4.49 -14.10
CA GLU A 297 -11.09 -5.31 -14.29
C GLU A 297 -10.76 -6.72 -14.81
N LYS A 298 -9.81 -6.81 -15.76
CA LYS A 298 -9.35 -8.11 -16.24
C LYS A 298 -8.80 -8.97 -15.10
N PHE A 299 -7.97 -8.40 -14.23
CA PHE A 299 -7.45 -9.10 -13.06
C PHE A 299 -8.56 -9.47 -12.08
N GLY A 300 -9.48 -8.55 -11.79
CA GLY A 300 -10.66 -8.83 -10.94
C GLY A 300 -11.46 -10.04 -11.44
N LYS A 301 -11.69 -10.17 -12.76
CA LYS A 301 -12.34 -11.35 -13.36
C LYS A 301 -11.52 -12.63 -13.20
N MET A 302 -10.18 -12.54 -13.16
CA MET A 302 -9.33 -13.72 -12.89
C MET A 302 -9.48 -14.19 -11.44
N VAL A 303 -9.58 -13.28 -10.48
CA VAL A 303 -9.85 -13.61 -9.07
C VAL A 303 -11.23 -14.27 -8.93
N GLU A 304 -12.29 -13.68 -9.49
CA GLU A 304 -13.65 -14.25 -9.49
C GLU A 304 -13.71 -15.65 -10.12
N ALA A 305 -13.00 -15.84 -11.23
CA ALA A 305 -12.92 -17.14 -11.88
C ALA A 305 -12.13 -18.19 -11.06
N ALA A 306 -11.22 -17.75 -10.19
CA ALA A 306 -10.48 -18.62 -9.27
C ALA A 306 -11.31 -18.98 -8.03
N GLU A 307 -12.16 -18.07 -7.53
CA GLU A 307 -13.11 -18.33 -6.42
C GLU A 307 -14.18 -19.35 -6.78
N ALA A 308 -14.57 -19.40 -8.07
CA ALA A 308 -15.65 -20.30 -8.55
C ALA A 308 -15.21 -21.77 -8.71
N LYS A 309 -13.95 -22.09 -8.51
CA LYS A 309 -13.38 -23.45 -8.65
C LYS A 309 -13.18 -24.13 -7.31
#